data_a1350352ebe448532e795f2515e406dd
#
_entry.id   a1350352ebe448532e795f2515e406dd
#
_cell.length_a   1.000
_cell.length_b   1.000
_cell.length_c   1.000
_cell.angle_alpha   90.00
_cell.angle_beta   90.00
_cell.angle_gamma   90.00
#
_symmetry.space_group_name_H-M   'P 1'
#
loop_
_entity.id
_entity.type
_entity.pdbx_description
1 polymer ?
#
loop_
_entity_poly.entity_id
_entity_poly.type
_entity_poly.pdbx_seq_one_letter_code
_entity_poly.pdbx_strand_id
1 'polypeptide(L)'
;DEEAYIETFRAQFAPQPEFRARYLFIIEGRKKPLFLEVNEGELTIHYGQEENIDVYAKLKPEVMDSIVDGRMTFQRAFMTGEMTAKGNFKILRMLDTMFNFAH
;
A
#
# COMPACT_ATOMS: atom_id res chain seq x y z
N ASP A 1 -5.94 -9.32 11.28
CA ASP A 1 -6.33 -8.15 12.05
C ASP A 1 -6.06 -6.87 11.26
N GLU A 2 -7.11 -6.10 11.01
CA GLU A 2 -7.02 -4.87 10.21
C GLU A 2 -6.08 -3.85 10.87
N GLU A 3 -6.14 -3.74 12.18
CA GLU A 3 -5.30 -2.82 12.95
C GLU A 3 -3.81 -3.10 12.73
N ALA A 4 -3.44 -4.36 12.61
CA ALA A 4 -2.05 -4.77 12.46
C ALA A 4 -1.43 -4.23 11.16
N TYR A 5 -2.20 -4.19 10.07
CA TYR A 5 -1.70 -3.62 8.82
C TYR A 5 -1.40 -2.14 8.99
N ILE A 6 -2.34 -1.41 9.59
CA ILE A 6 -2.17 0.03 9.81
C ILE A 6 -0.92 0.31 10.65
N GLU A 7 -0.74 -0.44 11.74
CA GLU A 7 0.41 -0.25 12.61
C GLU A 7 1.72 -0.55 11.89
N THR A 8 1.76 -1.62 11.10
CA THR A 8 2.96 -2.01 10.37
C THR A 8 3.33 -0.95 9.32
N PHE A 9 2.35 -0.46 8.56
CA PHE A 9 2.61 0.59 7.58
C PHE A 9 3.15 1.85 8.25
N ARG A 10 2.56 2.26 9.36
CA ARG A 10 3.03 3.45 10.07
C ARG A 10 4.44 3.28 10.62
N ALA A 11 4.75 2.10 11.14
CA ALA A 11 6.06 1.82 11.73
C ALA A 11 7.18 1.82 10.69
N GLN A 12 6.88 1.42 9.47
CA GLN A 12 7.89 1.28 8.41
C GLN A 12 7.86 2.41 7.38
N PHE A 13 7.10 3.45 7.64
CA PHE A 13 6.99 4.56 6.71
C PHE A 13 8.27 5.40 6.67
N ALA A 14 8.83 5.55 5.45
CA ALA A 14 9.98 6.40 5.20
C ALA A 14 9.49 7.64 4.46
N PRO A 15 9.38 8.79 5.14
CA PRO A 15 8.82 10.01 4.52
C PRO A 15 9.62 10.46 3.30
N GLN A 16 8.90 10.87 2.27
CA GLN A 16 9.48 11.43 1.06
C GLN A 16 9.02 12.88 0.93
N PRO A 17 9.90 13.86 1.08
CA PRO A 17 9.50 15.27 0.95
C PRO A 17 9.03 15.56 -0.47
N GLU A 18 8.08 16.47 -0.60
CA GLU A 18 7.53 16.90 -1.88
C GLU A 18 6.84 15.81 -2.70
N PHE A 19 6.51 14.68 -2.07
CA PHE A 19 5.79 13.60 -2.73
C PHE A 19 4.37 13.51 -2.20
N ARG A 20 3.42 13.38 -3.11
CA ARG A 20 1.98 13.24 -2.78
C ARG A 20 1.41 12.11 -3.60
N ALA A 21 0.68 11.22 -2.96
CA ALA A 21 0.03 10.12 -3.64
C ALA A 21 -1.10 9.55 -2.80
N ARG A 22 -2.11 9.01 -3.46
CA ARG A 22 -3.25 8.38 -2.80
C ARG A 22 -3.42 6.99 -3.38
N TYR A 23 -3.42 6.01 -2.49
CA TYR A 23 -3.52 4.60 -2.86
C TYR A 23 -4.75 3.99 -2.22
N LEU A 24 -5.39 3.08 -2.94
CA LEU A 24 -6.51 2.33 -2.38
C LEU A 24 -6.25 0.84 -2.62
N PHE A 25 -6.09 0.10 -1.53
CA PHE A 25 -5.85 -1.34 -1.59
C PHE A 25 -7.14 -2.10 -1.36
N ILE A 26 -7.58 -2.85 -2.36
CA ILE A 26 -8.76 -3.69 -2.25
C ILE A 26 -8.26 -5.08 -1.86
N ILE A 27 -8.42 -5.41 -0.58
CA ILE A 27 -7.98 -6.69 -0.05
C ILE A 27 -9.15 -7.65 -0.11
N GLU A 28 -9.00 -8.74 -0.85
CA GLU A 28 -10.09 -9.69 -1.05
C GLU A 28 -10.58 -10.23 0.30
N GLY A 29 -11.90 -10.33 0.42
CA GLY A 29 -12.53 -10.78 1.66
C GLY A 29 -12.73 -9.71 2.71
N ARG A 30 -12.22 -8.51 2.50
CA ARG A 30 -12.44 -7.38 3.42
C ARG A 30 -13.58 -6.52 2.91
N LYS A 31 -14.41 -6.05 3.83
CA LYS A 31 -15.57 -5.21 3.48
C LYS A 31 -15.17 -3.82 3.05
N LYS A 32 -14.11 -3.28 3.63
CA LYS A 32 -13.65 -1.94 3.33
C LYS A 32 -12.24 -1.98 2.77
N PRO A 33 -11.95 -1.15 1.75
CA PRO A 33 -10.59 -1.05 1.23
C PRO A 33 -9.68 -0.31 2.20
N LEU A 34 -8.38 -0.55 2.07
CA LEU A 34 -7.38 0.15 2.86
C LEU A 34 -6.93 1.37 2.10
N PHE A 35 -7.20 2.55 2.64
CA PHE A 35 -6.79 3.82 2.05
C PHE A 35 -5.48 4.28 2.65
N LEU A 36 -4.59 4.74 1.77
CA LEU A 36 -3.28 5.22 2.18
C LEU A 36 -2.96 6.50 1.41
N GLU A 37 -2.68 7.57 2.13
CA GLU A 37 -2.31 8.84 1.52
C GLU A 37 -0.98 9.31 2.06
N VAL A 38 -0.08 9.69 1.14
CA VAL A 38 1.18 10.33 1.49
C VAL A 38 1.10 11.77 1.03
N ASN A 39 1.39 12.69 1.93
CA ASN A 39 1.34 14.12 1.62
C ASN A 39 2.52 14.81 2.30
N GLU A 40 3.58 15.04 1.51
CA GLU A 40 4.76 15.78 1.94
C GLU A 40 5.32 15.32 3.29
N GLY A 41 5.50 14.01 3.42
CA GLY A 41 6.08 13.43 4.62
C GLY A 41 5.07 12.99 5.66
N GLU A 42 3.78 13.23 5.43
CA GLU A 42 2.73 12.79 6.35
C GLU A 42 1.99 11.60 5.78
N LEU A 43 1.71 10.62 6.62
CA LEU A 43 0.99 9.42 6.24
C LEU A 43 -0.40 9.40 6.87
N THR A 44 -1.42 9.23 6.03
CA THR A 44 -2.79 8.99 6.48
C THR A 44 -3.16 7.59 6.01
N ILE A 45 -3.62 6.76 6.93
CA ILE A 45 -4.00 5.38 6.60
C ILE A 45 -5.23 4.98 7.42
N HIS A 46 -6.26 4.48 6.75
CA HIS A 46 -7.47 3.98 7.40
C HIS A 46 -8.25 3.08 6.45
N TYR A 47 -9.18 2.33 6.97
CA TYR A 47 -10.09 1.53 6.15
C TYR A 47 -11.30 2.38 5.77
N GLY A 48 -11.64 2.37 4.47
CA GLY A 48 -12.79 3.09 3.97
C GLY A 48 -12.59 3.54 2.54
N GLN A 49 -13.70 3.78 1.85
CA GLN A 49 -13.68 4.26 0.47
C GLN A 49 -13.31 5.74 0.43
N GLU A 50 -12.45 6.12 -0.53
CA GLU A 50 -12.05 7.50 -0.73
C GLU A 50 -12.04 7.82 -2.22
N GLU A 51 -12.06 9.10 -2.57
CA GLU A 51 -12.05 9.57 -3.95
C GLU A 51 -10.68 10.12 -4.34
N ASN A 52 -10.50 10.40 -5.62
CA ASN A 52 -9.27 10.98 -6.17
C ASN A 52 -8.06 10.09 -5.91
N ILE A 53 -8.22 8.81 -6.19
CA ILE A 53 -7.18 7.81 -5.97
C ILE A 53 -6.23 7.80 -7.19
N ASP A 54 -4.92 7.83 -6.92
CA ASP A 54 -3.90 7.76 -7.97
C ASP A 54 -3.63 6.33 -8.40
N VAL A 55 -3.67 5.40 -7.45
CA VAL A 55 -3.39 3.99 -7.73
C VAL A 55 -4.39 3.11 -6.99
N TYR A 56 -5.06 2.24 -7.73
CA TYR A 56 -5.93 1.20 -7.18
C TYR A 56 -5.16 -0.11 -7.26
N ALA A 57 -5.08 -0.84 -6.16
CA ALA A 57 -4.43 -2.14 -6.13
C ALA A 57 -5.36 -3.17 -5.50
N LYS A 58 -5.40 -4.36 -6.08
CA LYS A 58 -6.22 -5.46 -5.58
C LYS A 58 -5.34 -6.67 -5.34
N LEU A 59 -5.45 -7.27 -4.16
CA LEU A 59 -4.64 -8.41 -3.79
C LEU A 59 -5.34 -9.25 -2.72
N LYS A 60 -4.85 -10.47 -2.56
CA LYS A 60 -5.36 -11.35 -1.52
C LYS A 60 -4.71 -11.05 -0.17
N PRO A 61 -5.38 -11.38 0.95
CA PRO A 61 -4.80 -11.16 2.27
C PRO A 61 -3.43 -11.83 2.45
N GLU A 62 -3.25 -13.03 1.89
CA GLU A 62 -1.98 -13.76 1.99
C GLU A 62 -0.84 -12.98 1.33
N VAL A 63 -1.15 -12.28 0.23
CA VAL A 63 -0.15 -11.47 -0.47
C VAL A 63 0.20 -10.24 0.38
N MET A 64 -0.80 -9.58 0.93
CA MET A 64 -0.55 -8.43 1.82
C MET A 64 0.27 -8.87 3.04
N ASP A 65 -0.05 -10.02 3.62
CA ASP A 65 0.71 -10.56 4.75
C ASP A 65 2.17 -10.77 4.37
N SER A 66 2.43 -11.32 3.19
CA SER A 66 3.80 -11.54 2.71
C SER A 66 4.56 -10.23 2.53
N ILE A 67 3.87 -9.20 2.06
CA ILE A 67 4.49 -7.89 1.86
C ILE A 67 4.85 -7.26 3.21
N VAL A 68 3.92 -7.23 4.16
CA VAL A 68 4.19 -6.59 5.45
C VAL A 68 5.16 -7.42 6.32
N ASP A 69 5.30 -8.72 6.04
CA ASP A 69 6.28 -9.56 6.71
C ASP A 69 7.67 -9.44 6.07
N GLY A 70 7.79 -8.68 4.99
CA GLY A 70 9.08 -8.49 4.32
C GLY A 70 9.49 -9.62 3.41
N ARG A 71 8.59 -10.55 3.10
CA ARG A 71 8.89 -11.69 2.22
C ARG A 71 8.67 -11.38 0.75
N MET A 72 7.99 -10.28 0.44
CA MET A 72 7.66 -9.88 -0.91
C MET A 72 7.58 -8.36 -0.99
N THR A 73 7.95 -7.78 -2.13
CA THR A 73 7.78 -6.35 -2.36
C THR A 73 6.48 -6.12 -3.13
N PHE A 74 6.00 -4.89 -3.12
CA PHE A 74 4.83 -4.52 -3.92
C PHE A 74 5.12 -4.73 -5.41
N GLN A 75 6.34 -4.37 -5.84
CA GLN A 75 6.72 -4.54 -7.24
C GLN A 75 6.69 -6.01 -7.66
N ARG A 76 7.20 -6.90 -6.81
CA ARG A 76 7.19 -8.33 -7.10
C ARG A 76 5.77 -8.87 -7.20
N ALA A 77 4.91 -8.50 -6.26
CA ALA A 77 3.51 -8.93 -6.28
C ALA A 77 2.83 -8.49 -7.57
N PHE A 78 3.11 -7.27 -8.01
CA PHE A 78 2.54 -6.74 -9.24
C PHE A 78 3.07 -7.49 -10.46
N MET A 79 4.38 -7.74 -10.52
CA MET A 79 5.01 -8.42 -11.66
C MET A 79 4.59 -9.87 -11.79
N THR A 80 4.32 -10.55 -10.69
CA THR A 80 3.90 -11.97 -10.72
C THR A 80 2.41 -12.14 -10.91
N GLY A 81 1.64 -11.03 -10.90
CA GLY A 81 0.19 -11.08 -11.04
C GLY A 81 -0.55 -11.37 -9.75
N GLU A 82 0.16 -11.45 -8.63
CA GLU A 82 -0.47 -11.65 -7.31
C GLU A 82 -1.16 -10.39 -6.82
N MET A 83 -0.77 -9.23 -7.35
CA MET A 83 -1.43 -7.96 -7.11
C MET A 83 -1.72 -7.32 -8.47
N THR A 84 -2.95 -6.92 -8.69
CA THR A 84 -3.30 -6.14 -9.88
C THR A 84 -3.39 -4.67 -9.49
N ALA A 85 -3.02 -3.79 -10.41
CA ALA A 85 -3.01 -2.37 -10.13
C ALA A 85 -3.46 -1.56 -11.34
N LYS A 86 -4.10 -0.43 -11.06
CA LYS A 86 -4.52 0.53 -12.08
C LYS A 86 -4.14 1.93 -11.61
N GLY A 87 -3.67 2.75 -12.53
CA GLY A 87 -3.33 4.13 -12.25
C GLY A 87 -1.90 4.45 -12.64
N ASN A 88 -1.27 5.34 -11.90
CA ASN A 88 0.08 5.82 -12.20
C ASN A 88 1.12 4.84 -11.66
N PHE A 89 1.80 4.15 -12.58
CA PHE A 89 2.78 3.13 -12.18
C PHE A 89 4.05 3.71 -11.55
N LYS A 90 4.37 4.96 -11.80
CA LYS A 90 5.49 5.61 -11.11
C LYS A 90 5.17 5.77 -9.63
N ILE A 91 3.93 6.13 -9.34
CA ILE A 91 3.45 6.27 -7.97
C ILE A 91 3.38 4.90 -7.30
N LEU A 92 2.97 3.87 -8.04
CA LEU A 92 2.94 2.50 -7.53
C LEU A 92 4.34 2.05 -7.08
N ARG A 93 5.37 2.36 -7.88
CA ARG A 93 6.75 1.98 -7.54
C ARG A 93 7.25 2.64 -6.26
N MET A 94 6.74 3.81 -5.94
CA MET A 94 7.18 4.53 -4.73
C MET A 94 6.78 3.81 -3.45
N LEU A 95 5.83 2.87 -3.52
CA LEU A 95 5.45 2.11 -2.34
C LEU A 95 6.63 1.36 -1.73
N ASP A 96 7.48 0.74 -2.55
CA ASP A 96 8.63 0.00 -2.04
C ASP A 96 9.74 0.93 -1.54
N THR A 97 9.74 2.18 -1.99
CA THR A 97 10.69 3.18 -1.48
C THR A 97 10.24 3.69 -0.11
N MET A 98 8.94 3.90 0.07
CA MET A 98 8.41 4.45 1.30
C MET A 98 8.17 3.39 2.38
N PHE A 99 7.95 2.15 1.99
CA PHE A 99 7.66 1.07 2.93
C PHE A 99 8.59 -0.11 2.65
N ASN A 100 9.63 -0.22 3.45
CA ASN A 100 10.55 -1.35 3.35
C ASN A 100 10.37 -2.23 4.57
N PHE A 101 9.62 -3.30 4.41
CA PHE A 101 9.33 -4.25 5.48
C PHE A 101 10.39 -5.31 5.65
N ALA A 102 11.29 -5.44 4.68
CA ALA A 102 12.37 -6.44 4.69
C ALA A 102 13.65 -5.83 5.22
N HIS A 103 13.89 -5.97 6.53
CA HIS A 103 15.15 -5.52 7.13
C HIS A 103 15.55 -6.36 8.32
#